data_3458a4be087ccabdcf313c5ca772934d
#
_entry.id   3458a4be087ccabdcf313c5ca772934d
#
_cell.length_a   1.000
_cell.length_b   1.000
_cell.length_c   1.000
_cell.angle_alpha   90.00
_cell.angle_beta   90.00
_cell.angle_gamma   90.00
#
_symmetry.space_group_name_H-M   'P 1'
#
loop_
_entity.id
_entity.type
_entity.pdbx_description
1 polymer ?
#
loop_
_entity_poly.entity_id
_entity_poly.type
_entity_poly.pdbx_seq_one_letter_code
_entity_poly.pdbx_strand_id
1 'polypeptide(L)'
;MKALVAYGNTVDDLRLTDIPVPEIGEDEVLVKVRAAGICGSDIGRWILAPSTEPFTARPYVGGHEFAGDVVKIGKYVTGWSVGDRVVSDNTAEACGVCAACAKGDYLNCNSRKAIGYPPHDGGFAEYVRIPGTILRLNPNSLMKIPPNVSYEEASILDPVCNAYQAVIQQSHLLPGDDALFYGAHSCVLVGRLQQDPCTYPI
;
A
#
# COMPACT_ATOMS: atom_id res chain seq x y z
N MET A 1 -9.55 -10.48 15.46
CA MET A 1 -9.58 -10.43 14.00
C MET A 1 -8.68 -11.49 13.40
N LYS A 2 -9.03 -11.97 12.19
CA LYS A 2 -8.13 -12.86 11.45
C LYS A 2 -7.03 -12.05 10.76
N ALA A 3 -5.80 -12.60 10.80
CA ALA A 3 -4.65 -11.99 10.14
C ALA A 3 -3.65 -13.06 9.68
N LEU A 4 -2.98 -12.81 8.57
CA LEU A 4 -1.83 -13.58 8.12
C LEU A 4 -0.57 -12.99 8.77
N VAL A 5 -0.11 -13.65 9.83
CA VAL A 5 1.00 -13.17 10.66
C VAL A 5 2.30 -13.85 10.26
N ALA A 6 3.35 -13.06 10.05
CA ALA A 6 4.70 -13.53 9.80
C ALA A 6 5.44 -13.70 11.14
N TYR A 7 5.87 -14.92 11.42
CA TYR A 7 6.66 -15.30 12.60
C TYR A 7 8.15 -15.50 12.28
N GLY A 8 8.51 -15.45 11.02
CA GLY A 8 9.86 -15.60 10.49
C GLY A 8 9.96 -15.09 9.06
N ASN A 9 11.02 -15.49 8.35
CA ASN A 9 11.38 -14.97 7.03
C ASN A 9 11.01 -15.91 5.87
N THR A 10 10.37 -17.04 6.13
CA THR A 10 10.00 -18.02 5.11
C THR A 10 8.48 -18.12 4.96
N VAL A 11 8.01 -18.71 3.87
CA VAL A 11 6.57 -18.96 3.67
C VAL A 11 5.98 -19.86 4.76
N ASP A 12 6.77 -20.80 5.29
CA ASP A 12 6.33 -21.70 6.36
C ASP A 12 6.13 -20.99 7.71
N ASP A 13 6.66 -19.77 7.84
CA ASP A 13 6.48 -18.92 9.01
C ASP A 13 5.21 -18.06 8.95
N LEU A 14 4.50 -18.06 7.83
CA LEU A 14 3.22 -17.36 7.68
C LEU A 14 2.09 -18.20 8.28
N ARG A 15 1.32 -17.62 9.19
CA ARG A 15 0.19 -18.30 9.84
C ARG A 15 -1.06 -17.44 9.84
N LEU A 16 -2.16 -18.01 9.34
CA LEU A 16 -3.47 -17.42 9.54
C LEU A 16 -3.91 -17.68 10.99
N THR A 17 -4.03 -16.62 11.79
CA THR A 17 -4.35 -16.70 13.20
C THR A 17 -5.26 -15.58 13.65
N ASP A 18 -5.84 -15.71 14.83
CA ASP A 18 -6.64 -14.68 15.47
C ASP A 18 -5.74 -13.80 16.35
N ILE A 19 -5.79 -12.49 16.09
CA ILE A 19 -5.09 -11.47 16.88
C ILE A 19 -6.08 -10.38 17.31
N PRO A 20 -5.76 -9.58 18.35
CA PRO A 20 -6.59 -8.43 18.72
C PRO A 20 -6.77 -7.45 17.55
N VAL A 21 -7.93 -6.81 17.46
CA VAL A 21 -8.12 -5.66 16.57
C VAL A 21 -7.24 -4.51 17.07
N PRO A 22 -6.49 -3.80 16.20
CA PRO A 22 -5.63 -2.71 16.62
C PRO A 22 -6.43 -1.61 17.33
N GLU A 23 -5.95 -1.17 18.47
CA GLU A 23 -6.42 0.09 19.07
C GLU A 23 -5.80 1.25 18.33
N ILE A 24 -6.55 2.33 18.17
CA ILE A 24 -6.09 3.56 17.52
C ILE A 24 -5.90 4.67 18.52
N GLY A 25 -4.88 5.49 18.28
CA GLY A 25 -4.65 6.75 18.97
C GLY A 25 -5.65 7.84 18.56
N GLU A 26 -5.50 9.00 19.20
CA GLU A 26 -6.43 10.11 19.03
C GLU A 26 -6.30 10.83 17.65
N ASP A 27 -5.26 10.54 16.89
CA ASP A 27 -4.95 11.12 15.58
C ASP A 27 -4.87 10.06 14.46
N GLU A 28 -5.31 8.83 14.72
CA GLU A 28 -5.21 7.69 13.83
C GLU A 28 -6.57 7.27 13.26
N VAL A 29 -6.52 6.48 12.19
CA VAL A 29 -7.72 5.91 11.55
C VAL A 29 -7.62 4.38 11.56
N LEU A 30 -8.74 3.70 11.84
CA LEU A 30 -8.88 2.27 11.67
C LEU A 30 -9.68 1.98 10.40
N VAL A 31 -9.09 1.19 9.52
CA VAL A 31 -9.71 0.74 8.28
C VAL A 31 -10.05 -0.73 8.38
N LYS A 32 -11.29 -1.10 8.07
CA LYS A 32 -11.71 -2.49 7.85
C LYS A 32 -11.35 -2.87 6.42
N VAL A 33 -10.44 -3.78 6.24
CA VAL A 33 -9.98 -4.23 4.91
C VAL A 33 -11.09 -4.99 4.19
N ARG A 34 -11.31 -4.66 2.92
CA ARG A 34 -12.27 -5.31 2.03
C ARG A 34 -11.60 -6.09 0.92
N ALA A 35 -10.47 -5.58 0.43
CA ALA A 35 -9.62 -6.24 -0.55
C ALA A 35 -8.16 -5.93 -0.27
N ALA A 36 -7.28 -6.88 -0.56
CA ALA A 36 -5.83 -6.70 -0.48
C ALA A 36 -5.15 -7.37 -1.67
N GLY A 37 -4.20 -6.68 -2.29
CA GLY A 37 -3.32 -7.20 -3.32
C GLY A 37 -2.11 -7.91 -2.72
N ILE A 38 -1.51 -8.81 -3.49
CA ILE A 38 -0.24 -9.47 -3.15
C ILE A 38 0.84 -8.88 -4.05
N CYS A 39 1.71 -8.06 -3.49
CA CYS A 39 2.81 -7.44 -4.23
C CYS A 39 3.91 -8.46 -4.57
N GLY A 40 4.62 -8.21 -5.66
CA GLY A 40 5.83 -8.98 -5.98
C GLY A 40 6.88 -8.95 -4.87
N SER A 41 6.93 -7.90 -4.06
CA SER A 41 7.81 -7.81 -2.89
C SER A 41 7.42 -8.77 -1.76
N ASP A 42 6.13 -9.10 -1.61
CA ASP A 42 5.68 -10.11 -0.65
C ASP A 42 6.15 -11.50 -1.11
N ILE A 43 5.97 -11.81 -2.41
CA ILE A 43 6.46 -13.07 -3.00
C ILE A 43 7.99 -13.14 -2.91
N GLY A 44 8.68 -12.05 -3.23
CA GLY A 44 10.14 -11.98 -3.13
C GLY A 44 10.64 -12.28 -1.72
N ARG A 45 9.99 -11.68 -0.72
CA ARG A 45 10.40 -11.80 0.69
C ARG A 45 10.24 -13.21 1.25
N TRP A 46 9.11 -13.87 0.98
CA TRP A 46 8.77 -15.12 1.67
C TRP A 46 8.96 -16.38 0.82
N ILE A 47 8.98 -16.26 -0.52
CA ILE A 47 8.97 -17.42 -1.43
C ILE A 47 10.27 -17.50 -2.24
N LEU A 48 10.63 -16.43 -2.98
CA LEU A 48 11.73 -16.48 -3.94
C LEU A 48 13.11 -16.27 -3.31
N ALA A 49 13.22 -15.38 -2.36
CA ALA A 49 14.46 -15.05 -1.68
C ALA A 49 14.17 -14.71 -0.22
N PRO A 50 13.96 -15.71 0.63
CA PRO A 50 13.79 -15.48 2.06
C PRO A 50 14.91 -14.58 2.56
N SER A 51 14.55 -13.50 3.25
CA SER A 51 15.51 -12.52 3.71
C SER A 51 16.54 -13.16 4.64
N THR A 52 17.82 -12.89 4.39
CA THR A 52 18.91 -13.23 5.32
C THR A 52 19.02 -12.22 6.46
N GLU A 53 18.29 -11.08 6.37
CA GLU A 53 18.22 -10.11 7.46
C GLU A 53 17.55 -10.74 8.67
N PRO A 54 17.98 -10.39 9.90
CA PRO A 54 17.34 -10.89 11.09
C PRO A 54 15.84 -10.61 11.05
N PHE A 55 15.05 -11.63 11.39
CA PHE A 55 13.63 -11.42 11.58
C PHE A 55 13.40 -10.37 12.66
N THR A 56 12.41 -9.52 12.47
CA THR A 56 12.08 -8.47 13.45
C THR A 56 11.75 -9.07 14.80
N ALA A 57 12.06 -8.33 15.87
CA ALA A 57 11.91 -8.81 17.25
C ALA A 57 10.47 -9.20 17.64
N ARG A 58 9.47 -8.90 16.83
CA ARG A 58 8.07 -9.30 17.00
C ARG A 58 7.47 -9.86 15.71
N PRO A 59 6.49 -10.76 15.79
CA PRO A 59 5.65 -11.10 14.66
C PRO A 59 4.92 -9.85 14.12
N TYR A 60 4.65 -9.82 12.81
CA TYR A 60 3.95 -8.71 12.17
C TYR A 60 3.00 -9.18 11.06
N VAL A 61 2.09 -8.31 10.67
CA VAL A 61 1.18 -8.53 9.54
C VAL A 61 1.71 -7.78 8.32
N GLY A 62 1.93 -8.50 7.21
CA GLY A 62 2.31 -7.93 5.93
C GLY A 62 1.14 -7.35 5.16
N GLY A 63 1.39 -7.06 3.85
CA GLY A 63 0.39 -6.52 2.93
C GLY A 63 0.32 -5.00 2.96
N HIS A 64 0.68 -4.38 1.86
CA HIS A 64 0.72 -2.92 1.73
C HIS A 64 -0.19 -2.41 0.60
N GLU A 65 -0.77 -3.29 -0.18
CA GLU A 65 -1.76 -3.01 -1.20
C GLU A 65 -3.14 -3.38 -0.66
N PHE A 66 -3.95 -2.42 -0.20
CA PHE A 66 -5.26 -2.70 0.38
C PHE A 66 -6.25 -1.56 0.21
N ALA A 67 -7.52 -1.91 0.21
CA ALA A 67 -8.65 -0.99 0.21
C ALA A 67 -9.70 -1.43 1.23
N GLY A 68 -10.46 -0.49 1.79
CA GLY A 68 -11.43 -0.81 2.82
C GLY A 68 -12.30 0.36 3.25
N ASP A 69 -12.97 0.19 4.38
CA ASP A 69 -13.85 1.20 4.98
C ASP A 69 -13.23 1.77 6.25
N VAL A 70 -13.31 3.06 6.42
CA VAL A 70 -13.03 3.71 7.70
C VAL A 70 -14.08 3.26 8.71
N VAL A 71 -13.67 2.63 9.81
CA VAL A 71 -14.59 2.13 10.85
C VAL A 71 -14.41 2.84 12.19
N LYS A 72 -13.28 3.50 12.41
CA LYS A 72 -13.02 4.31 13.60
C LYS A 72 -12.04 5.42 13.26
N ILE A 73 -12.25 6.59 13.83
CA ILE A 73 -11.38 7.76 13.69
C ILE A 73 -11.05 8.33 15.06
N GLY A 74 -9.81 8.77 15.23
CA GLY A 74 -9.36 9.46 16.42
C GLY A 74 -9.94 10.88 16.50
N LYS A 75 -10.04 11.43 17.68
CA LYS A 75 -10.71 12.73 17.94
C LYS A 75 -10.06 13.94 17.24
N TYR A 76 -8.79 13.84 16.89
CA TYR A 76 -8.05 14.91 16.19
C TYR A 76 -7.97 14.71 14.67
N VAL A 77 -8.51 13.60 14.15
CA VAL A 77 -8.56 13.34 12.72
C VAL A 77 -9.63 14.20 12.08
N THR A 78 -9.28 14.91 11.01
CA THR A 78 -10.20 15.74 10.22
C THR A 78 -10.24 15.26 8.77
N GLY A 79 -11.31 15.58 8.06
CA GLY A 79 -11.48 15.23 6.63
C GLY A 79 -11.97 13.80 6.37
N TRP A 80 -12.09 12.97 7.40
CA TRP A 80 -12.53 11.57 7.32
C TRP A 80 -13.80 11.33 8.13
N SER A 81 -14.60 10.37 7.68
CA SER A 81 -15.82 9.92 8.36
C SER A 81 -15.87 8.39 8.39
N VAL A 82 -16.50 7.85 9.43
CA VAL A 82 -16.83 6.42 9.48
C VAL A 82 -17.75 6.09 8.30
N GLY A 83 -17.39 5.04 7.54
CA GLY A 83 -18.06 4.64 6.30
C GLY A 83 -17.40 5.17 5.03
N ASP A 84 -16.39 6.06 5.12
CA ASP A 84 -15.59 6.45 3.95
C ASP A 84 -14.88 5.21 3.36
N ARG A 85 -15.03 5.02 2.06
CA ARG A 85 -14.31 4.01 1.29
C ARG A 85 -12.92 4.54 0.95
N VAL A 86 -11.87 3.81 1.30
CA VAL A 86 -10.49 4.32 1.24
C VAL A 86 -9.49 3.31 0.70
N VAL A 87 -8.44 3.84 0.09
CA VAL A 87 -7.21 3.15 -0.30
C VAL A 87 -6.01 3.95 0.21
N SER A 88 -4.92 3.27 0.56
CA SER A 88 -3.69 3.88 1.09
C SER A 88 -2.57 3.88 0.06
N ASP A 89 -1.70 4.89 0.11
CA ASP A 89 -0.41 4.93 -0.61
C ASP A 89 0.69 4.12 0.10
N ASN A 90 0.32 3.33 1.09
CA ASN A 90 1.16 2.50 1.96
C ASN A 90 2.22 3.24 2.82
N THR A 91 2.34 4.55 2.76
CA THR A 91 3.25 5.29 3.67
C THR A 91 2.66 5.34 5.08
N ALA A 92 3.46 4.97 6.07
CA ALA A 92 3.09 5.03 7.50
C ALA A 92 3.71 6.24 8.21
N GLU A 93 4.99 6.49 7.96
CA GLU A 93 5.73 7.58 8.58
C GLU A 93 6.68 8.24 7.57
N ALA A 94 6.87 9.54 7.71
CA ALA A 94 7.94 10.32 7.09
C ALA A 94 8.45 11.35 8.10
N CYS A 95 9.69 11.83 7.97
CA CYS A 95 10.26 12.73 8.97
C CYS A 95 9.73 14.17 8.91
N GLY A 96 9.14 14.58 7.80
CA GLY A 96 8.58 15.92 7.60
C GLY A 96 9.59 17.05 7.39
N VAL A 97 10.90 16.79 7.57
CA VAL A 97 11.93 17.88 7.62
C VAL A 97 13.08 17.69 6.63
N CYS A 98 13.26 16.52 6.02
CA CYS A 98 14.32 16.31 5.03
C CYS A 98 14.00 16.97 3.68
N ALA A 99 15.00 17.06 2.80
CA ALA A 99 14.85 17.70 1.49
C ALA A 99 13.74 17.08 0.63
N ALA A 100 13.53 15.77 0.72
CA ALA A 100 12.43 15.09 0.04
C ALA A 100 11.07 15.49 0.63
N CYS A 101 10.92 15.45 1.95
CA CYS A 101 9.67 15.86 2.61
C CYS A 101 9.33 17.34 2.36
N ALA A 102 10.34 18.22 2.33
CA ALA A 102 10.14 19.64 2.03
C ALA A 102 9.56 19.89 0.61
N LYS A 103 9.72 18.94 -0.30
CA LYS A 103 9.16 18.96 -1.65
C LYS A 103 7.84 18.19 -1.77
N GLY A 104 7.33 17.59 -0.68
CA GLY A 104 6.17 16.71 -0.69
C GLY A 104 6.46 15.28 -1.20
N ASP A 105 7.72 14.96 -1.42
CA ASP A 105 8.17 13.63 -1.89
C ASP A 105 8.43 12.71 -0.68
N TYR A 106 7.37 12.29 -0.02
CA TYR A 106 7.44 11.48 1.20
C TYR A 106 7.95 10.05 0.92
N LEU A 107 7.79 9.55 -0.30
CA LEU A 107 8.26 8.22 -0.70
C LEU A 107 9.78 8.12 -0.66
N ASN A 108 10.49 9.22 -0.96
CA ASN A 108 11.94 9.30 -0.92
C ASN A 108 12.49 9.85 0.41
N CYS A 109 11.68 9.87 1.46
CA CYS A 109 12.16 10.21 2.80
C CYS A 109 13.09 9.13 3.35
N ASN A 110 14.31 9.48 3.78
CA ASN A 110 15.28 8.53 4.33
C ASN A 110 14.80 7.83 5.62
N SER A 111 13.83 8.42 6.32
CA SER A 111 13.22 7.84 7.53
C SER A 111 11.82 7.28 7.27
N ARG A 112 11.47 7.04 6.00
CA ARG A 112 10.15 6.51 5.64
C ARG A 112 9.95 5.14 6.26
N LYS A 113 8.77 4.92 6.82
CA LYS A 113 8.26 3.59 7.16
C LYS A 113 6.97 3.34 6.39
N ALA A 114 6.73 2.07 6.06
CA ALA A 114 5.57 1.68 5.27
C ALA A 114 4.62 0.81 6.09
N ILE A 115 3.33 0.88 5.77
CA ILE A 115 2.31 -0.05 6.24
C ILE A 115 2.62 -1.43 5.64
N GLY A 116 2.45 -2.49 6.43
CA GLY A 116 2.81 -3.85 6.01
C GLY A 116 4.28 -4.21 6.18
N TYR A 117 5.08 -3.27 6.73
CA TYR A 117 6.47 -3.50 7.11
C TYR A 117 6.69 -3.07 8.57
N PRO A 118 7.45 -3.83 9.37
CA PRO A 118 7.72 -3.44 10.75
C PRO A 118 8.26 -2.01 10.85
N PRO A 119 7.75 -1.24 11.83
CA PRO A 119 6.89 -1.61 12.95
C PRO A 119 5.37 -1.53 12.67
N HIS A 120 4.93 -1.25 11.45
CA HIS A 120 3.53 -1.06 11.09
C HIS A 120 2.94 -2.31 10.45
N ASP A 121 1.89 -2.84 11.07
CA ASP A 121 1.13 -3.96 10.53
C ASP A 121 0.29 -3.52 9.32
N GLY A 122 0.05 -4.43 8.38
CA GLY A 122 -0.54 -4.17 7.09
C GLY A 122 -1.90 -4.82 6.83
N GLY A 123 -2.28 -4.83 5.54
CA GLY A 123 -3.60 -5.20 5.06
C GLY A 123 -3.86 -6.69 4.93
N PHE A 124 -2.93 -7.59 5.24
CA PHE A 124 -3.21 -9.03 5.32
C PHE A 124 -3.91 -9.39 6.63
N ALA A 125 -4.83 -8.53 7.07
CA ALA A 125 -5.71 -8.68 8.22
C ALA A 125 -7.07 -8.06 7.94
N GLU A 126 -8.06 -8.36 8.77
CA GLU A 126 -9.39 -7.75 8.65
C GLU A 126 -9.40 -6.25 8.97
N TYR A 127 -8.43 -5.77 9.74
CA TYR A 127 -8.32 -4.35 10.09
C TYR A 127 -6.87 -3.90 10.05
N VAL A 128 -6.66 -2.65 9.59
CA VAL A 128 -5.36 -1.98 9.53
C VAL A 128 -5.46 -0.60 10.15
N ARG A 129 -4.42 -0.21 10.88
CA ARG A 129 -4.30 1.11 11.51
C ARG A 129 -3.49 2.03 10.60
N ILE A 130 -4.02 3.20 10.30
CA ILE A 130 -3.33 4.27 9.57
C ILE A 130 -2.76 5.26 10.57
N PRO A 131 -1.44 5.42 10.63
CA PRO A 131 -0.79 6.31 11.60
C PRO A 131 -1.12 7.78 11.38
N GLY A 132 -1.36 8.51 12.46
CA GLY A 132 -1.65 9.94 12.42
C GLY A 132 -0.50 10.79 11.92
N THR A 133 0.74 10.31 12.07
CA THR A 133 1.95 10.99 11.58
C THR A 133 1.84 11.28 10.10
N ILE A 134 1.50 10.26 9.30
CA ILE A 134 1.41 10.44 7.85
C ILE A 134 0.15 11.21 7.45
N LEU A 135 -0.97 11.02 8.13
CA LEU A 135 -2.21 11.74 7.84
C LEU A 135 -2.05 13.27 8.00
N ARG A 136 -1.19 13.71 8.94
CA ARG A 136 -0.87 15.13 9.11
C ARG A 136 0.10 15.67 8.06
N LEU A 137 1.08 14.87 7.65
CA LEU A 137 2.11 15.28 6.70
C LEU A 137 1.63 15.20 5.25
N ASN A 138 0.92 14.14 4.92
CA ASN A 138 0.43 13.86 3.59
C ASN A 138 -1.06 13.46 3.65
N PRO A 139 -1.99 14.39 3.52
CA PRO A 139 -3.42 14.07 3.50
C PRO A 139 -3.81 13.07 2.40
N ASN A 140 -3.01 12.99 1.33
CA ASN A 140 -3.23 12.05 0.21
C ASN A 140 -2.66 10.65 0.46
N SER A 141 -2.06 10.38 1.62
CA SER A 141 -1.62 9.03 1.99
C SER A 141 -2.78 8.06 2.18
N LEU A 142 -3.96 8.60 2.46
CA LEU A 142 -5.22 7.90 2.46
C LEU A 142 -6.16 8.63 1.49
N MET A 143 -6.75 7.93 0.54
CA MET A 143 -7.55 8.52 -0.53
C MET A 143 -8.95 7.92 -0.55
N LYS A 144 -9.96 8.74 -0.83
CA LYS A 144 -11.35 8.26 -1.00
C LYS A 144 -11.50 7.54 -2.33
N ILE A 145 -12.09 6.35 -2.30
CA ILE A 145 -12.40 5.56 -3.49
C ILE A 145 -13.65 6.12 -4.15
N PRO A 146 -13.61 6.47 -5.46
CA PRO A 146 -14.79 6.91 -6.20
C PRO A 146 -15.91 5.85 -6.19
N PRO A 147 -17.19 6.25 -6.30
CA PRO A 147 -18.32 5.30 -6.21
C PRO A 147 -18.31 4.20 -7.29
N ASN A 148 -17.74 4.48 -8.45
CA ASN A 148 -17.66 3.57 -9.60
C ASN A 148 -16.43 2.65 -9.58
N VAL A 149 -15.58 2.72 -8.57
CA VAL A 149 -14.38 1.87 -8.40
C VAL A 149 -14.65 0.86 -7.29
N SER A 150 -14.41 -0.42 -7.54
CA SER A 150 -14.54 -1.48 -6.53
C SER A 150 -13.38 -1.45 -5.53
N TYR A 151 -13.48 -2.24 -4.44
CA TYR A 151 -12.35 -2.37 -3.50
C TYR A 151 -11.20 -3.17 -4.10
N GLU A 152 -11.51 -4.16 -4.92
CA GLU A 152 -10.55 -4.98 -5.65
C GLU A 152 -9.73 -4.13 -6.61
N GLU A 153 -10.38 -3.28 -7.42
CA GLU A 153 -9.69 -2.33 -8.30
C GLU A 153 -8.86 -1.32 -7.52
N ALA A 154 -9.41 -0.77 -6.43
CA ALA A 154 -8.68 0.19 -5.60
C ALA A 154 -7.48 -0.45 -4.89
N SER A 155 -7.56 -1.73 -4.49
CA SER A 155 -6.48 -2.39 -3.77
C SER A 155 -5.18 -2.51 -4.58
N ILE A 156 -5.26 -2.49 -5.92
CA ILE A 156 -4.08 -2.51 -6.82
C ILE A 156 -3.61 -1.10 -7.24
N LEU A 157 -4.00 -0.06 -6.52
CA LEU A 157 -3.60 1.32 -6.85
C LEU A 157 -2.08 1.49 -6.84
N ASP A 158 -1.36 0.86 -5.91
CA ASP A 158 0.10 0.97 -5.81
C ASP A 158 0.81 0.51 -7.09
N PRO A 159 0.62 -0.71 -7.64
CA PRO A 159 1.20 -1.09 -8.91
C PRO A 159 0.73 -0.23 -10.10
N VAL A 160 -0.52 0.25 -10.08
CA VAL A 160 -1.04 1.18 -11.11
C VAL A 160 -0.28 2.50 -11.07
N CYS A 161 -0.09 3.10 -9.90
CA CYS A 161 0.64 4.36 -9.74
C CYS A 161 2.11 4.22 -10.13
N ASN A 162 2.76 3.11 -9.76
CA ASN A 162 4.15 2.82 -10.15
C ASN A 162 4.29 2.71 -11.67
N ALA A 163 3.38 2.00 -12.34
CA ALA A 163 3.36 1.89 -13.79
C ALA A 163 3.11 3.26 -14.47
N TYR A 164 2.14 4.03 -13.98
CA TYR A 164 1.83 5.36 -14.49
C TYR A 164 3.04 6.30 -14.37
N GLN A 165 3.68 6.33 -13.20
CA GLN A 165 4.86 7.16 -12.99
C GLN A 165 6.00 6.79 -13.93
N ALA A 166 6.31 5.50 -14.08
CA ALA A 166 7.39 5.04 -14.93
C ALA A 166 7.11 5.34 -16.41
N VAL A 167 5.90 5.01 -16.89
CA VAL A 167 5.55 5.06 -18.32
C VAL A 167 5.14 6.46 -18.77
N ILE A 168 4.36 7.18 -17.94
CA ILE A 168 3.79 8.48 -18.37
C ILE A 168 4.65 9.65 -17.89
N GLN A 169 5.11 9.62 -16.63
CA GLN A 169 5.81 10.77 -16.06
C GLN A 169 7.33 10.75 -16.28
N GLN A 170 7.97 9.58 -16.26
CA GLN A 170 9.43 9.47 -16.33
C GLN A 170 9.97 9.10 -17.72
N SER A 171 9.24 8.32 -18.52
CA SER A 171 9.74 7.87 -19.81
C SER A 171 9.75 8.95 -20.89
N HIS A 172 8.95 10.01 -20.73
CA HIS A 172 8.71 11.04 -21.75
C HIS A 172 8.16 10.51 -23.10
N LEU A 173 7.57 9.30 -23.10
CA LEU A 173 6.93 8.72 -24.27
C LEU A 173 5.78 9.60 -24.77
N LEU A 174 5.74 9.84 -26.07
CA LEU A 174 4.66 10.57 -26.73
C LEU A 174 3.69 9.59 -27.42
N PRO A 175 2.43 10.02 -27.67
CA PRO A 175 1.50 9.23 -28.47
C PRO A 175 2.10 8.92 -29.85
N GLY A 176 2.17 7.64 -30.20
CA GLY A 176 2.75 7.16 -31.45
C GLY A 176 4.20 6.68 -31.35
N ASP A 177 4.85 6.83 -30.21
CA ASP A 177 6.17 6.25 -29.97
C ASP A 177 6.09 4.74 -29.80
N ASP A 178 7.11 4.04 -30.31
CA ASP A 178 7.27 2.61 -30.07
C ASP A 178 7.87 2.35 -28.68
N ALA A 179 7.29 1.42 -27.94
CA ALA A 179 7.78 1.02 -26.62
C ALA A 179 7.96 -0.50 -26.52
N LEU A 180 9.13 -0.93 -26.05
CA LEU A 180 9.40 -2.32 -25.74
C LEU A 180 9.21 -2.59 -24.24
N PHE A 181 8.28 -3.47 -23.91
CA PHE A 181 8.06 -3.93 -22.55
C PHE A 181 8.68 -5.31 -22.35
N TYR A 182 9.70 -5.39 -21.52
CA TYR A 182 10.33 -6.65 -21.16
C TYR A 182 9.80 -7.17 -19.83
N GLY A 183 9.15 -8.34 -19.87
CA GLY A 183 8.54 -8.99 -18.71
C GLY A 183 7.02 -8.91 -18.71
N ALA A 184 6.39 -9.58 -17.75
CA ALA A 184 4.94 -9.65 -17.56
C ALA A 184 4.54 -9.50 -16.07
N HIS A 185 5.30 -8.73 -15.31
CA HIS A 185 4.95 -8.37 -13.94
C HIS A 185 3.70 -7.46 -13.92
N SER A 186 2.96 -7.42 -12.83
CA SER A 186 1.72 -6.63 -12.70
C SER A 186 1.88 -5.17 -13.12
N CYS A 187 2.96 -4.50 -12.72
CA CYS A 187 3.23 -3.11 -13.10
C CYS A 187 3.42 -2.94 -14.61
N VAL A 188 4.07 -3.90 -15.28
CA VAL A 188 4.29 -3.86 -16.73
C VAL A 188 2.98 -4.06 -17.48
N LEU A 189 2.13 -5.00 -17.03
CA LEU A 189 0.82 -5.24 -17.65
C LEU A 189 -0.10 -4.03 -17.54
N VAL A 190 -0.13 -3.39 -16.37
CA VAL A 190 -0.91 -2.17 -16.15
C VAL A 190 -0.41 -1.02 -17.04
N GLY A 191 0.92 -0.85 -17.15
CA GLY A 191 1.51 0.17 -18.02
C GLY A 191 1.10 0.01 -19.48
N ARG A 192 1.09 -1.23 -19.99
CA ARG A 192 0.60 -1.53 -21.35
C ARG A 192 -0.86 -1.14 -21.56
N LEU A 193 -1.73 -1.47 -20.62
CA LEU A 193 -3.16 -1.17 -20.69
C LEU A 193 -3.45 0.33 -20.74
N GLN A 194 -2.62 1.16 -20.09
CA GLN A 194 -2.78 2.60 -20.10
C GLN A 194 -2.31 3.28 -21.38
N GLN A 195 -1.33 2.72 -22.09
CA GLN A 195 -0.81 3.30 -23.32
C GLN A 195 -1.68 3.03 -24.55
N ASP A 196 -2.44 1.94 -24.55
CA ASP A 196 -3.26 1.56 -25.69
C ASP A 196 -4.62 0.98 -25.29
N PRO A 197 -5.58 1.83 -24.88
CA PRO A 197 -6.90 1.39 -24.48
C PRO A 197 -7.74 0.83 -25.64
N CYS A 198 -7.26 0.91 -26.89
CA CYS A 198 -8.05 0.58 -28.06
C CYS A 198 -7.62 -0.68 -28.84
N THR A 199 -6.50 -1.33 -28.50
CA THR A 199 -5.92 -2.38 -29.37
C THR A 199 -5.83 -3.78 -28.78
N TYR A 200 -6.36 -4.06 -27.58
CA TYR A 200 -6.41 -5.42 -27.08
C TYR A 200 -7.83 -5.99 -27.14
N PRO A 201 -8.09 -6.96 -28.03
CA PRO A 201 -9.22 -7.86 -27.84
C PRO A 201 -8.93 -8.72 -26.59
N ILE A 202 -9.88 -8.73 -25.70
CA ILE A 202 -9.95 -9.65 -24.55
C ILE A 202 -10.02 -11.10 -25.04
#